data_e01dab91e471efd22ef1be3c46249846
#
_entry.id   e01dab91e471efd22ef1be3c46249846
#
_cell.length_a   1.000
_cell.length_b   1.000
_cell.length_c   1.000
_cell.angle_alpha   90.00
_cell.angle_beta   90.00
_cell.angle_gamma   90.00
#
_symmetry.space_group_name_H-M   'P 1'
#
loop_
_entity.id
_entity.type
_entity.pdbx_description
1 polymer ?
#
loop_
_entity_poly.entity_id
_entity_poly.type
_entity_poly.pdbx_seq_one_letter_code
_entity_poly.pdbx_strand_id
1 'polypeptide(L)'
;MIKTVGLLTRKNGWTHEQFMKHWVETHAPLAHKVPGLRRYVQNHIHGERTRADIEATAVEIDGIAELWFDDQAALETASRTPEMKALHADGALFIGRIKSWIVEEKLIVVSARSGQIESTSSPF
;
A
#
# COMPACT_ATOMS: atom_id res chain seq x y z
N MET A 1 8.97 11.14 -9.54
CA MET A 1 8.30 9.84 -9.25
C MET A 1 6.96 10.10 -8.60
N ILE A 2 5.95 9.36 -9.00
CA ILE A 2 4.62 9.46 -8.37
C ILE A 2 4.33 8.18 -7.61
N LYS A 3 3.35 8.22 -6.72
CA LYS A 3 2.89 7.01 -6.07
C LYS A 3 1.37 6.97 -5.97
N THR A 4 0.84 5.77 -5.86
CA THR A 4 -0.56 5.57 -5.51
C THR A 4 -0.63 5.13 -4.06
N VAL A 5 -1.64 5.59 -3.35
CA VAL A 5 -1.91 5.19 -1.97
C VAL A 5 -3.32 4.62 -1.94
N GLY A 6 -3.45 3.39 -1.47
CA GLY A 6 -4.74 2.72 -1.37
C GLY A 6 -5.10 2.40 0.06
N LEU A 7 -6.31 2.73 0.45
CA LEU A 7 -6.88 2.35 1.74
C LEU A 7 -7.69 1.07 1.51
N LEU A 8 -7.32 0.00 2.21
CA LEU A 8 -7.90 -1.31 1.98
C LEU A 8 -8.70 -1.78 3.17
N THR A 9 -9.92 -2.25 2.90
CA THR A 9 -10.76 -2.88 3.91
C THR A 9 -10.96 -4.33 3.51
N ARG A 10 -10.81 -5.25 4.45
CA ARG A 10 -10.97 -6.68 4.18
C ARG A 10 -12.38 -7.04 3.70
N LYS A 11 -12.46 -8.12 2.98
CA LYS A 11 -13.73 -8.63 2.51
C LYS A 11 -14.53 -9.22 3.68
N ASN A 12 -15.84 -9.15 3.60
CA ASN A 12 -16.69 -9.74 4.62
C ASN A 12 -16.37 -11.22 4.78
N GLY A 13 -16.31 -11.67 6.01
CA GLY A 13 -15.98 -13.05 6.31
C GLY A 13 -14.49 -13.30 6.54
N TRP A 14 -13.65 -12.32 6.27
CA TRP A 14 -12.22 -12.43 6.55
C TRP A 14 -11.91 -11.74 7.89
N THR A 15 -11.01 -12.31 8.66
CA THR A 15 -10.49 -11.63 9.84
C THR A 15 -9.34 -10.71 9.40
N HIS A 16 -9.00 -9.76 10.26
CA HIS A 16 -7.87 -8.87 10.02
C HIS A 16 -6.58 -9.68 9.86
N GLU A 17 -6.38 -10.71 10.68
CA GLU A 17 -5.19 -11.57 10.61
C GLU A 17 -5.13 -12.34 9.30
N GLN A 18 -6.25 -12.85 8.83
CA GLN A 18 -6.31 -13.55 7.54
C GLN A 18 -5.98 -12.60 6.40
N PHE A 19 -6.49 -11.37 6.46
CA PHE A 19 -6.20 -10.34 5.48
C PHE A 19 -4.69 -10.05 5.44
N MET A 20 -4.08 -9.83 6.59
CA MET A 20 -2.65 -9.51 6.69
C MET A 20 -1.79 -10.65 6.14
N LYS A 21 -2.14 -11.87 6.48
CA LYS A 21 -1.37 -13.04 6.04
C LYS A 21 -1.45 -13.22 4.53
N HIS A 22 -2.64 -13.15 3.96
CA HIS A 22 -2.83 -13.28 2.52
C HIS A 22 -2.09 -12.16 1.77
N TRP A 23 -2.17 -10.96 2.30
CA TRP A 23 -1.56 -9.78 1.70
C TRP A 23 -0.05 -9.94 1.55
N VAL A 24 0.60 -10.45 2.59
CA VAL A 24 2.06 -10.67 2.57
C VAL A 24 2.43 -11.94 1.79
N GLU A 25 1.75 -13.04 2.07
CA GLU A 25 2.20 -14.34 1.58
C GLU A 25 1.78 -14.65 0.15
N THR A 26 0.61 -14.19 -0.26
CA THR A 26 0.06 -14.52 -1.57
C THR A 26 0.04 -13.32 -2.51
N HIS A 27 -0.38 -12.18 -2.03
CA HIS A 27 -0.54 -10.98 -2.86
C HIS A 27 0.80 -10.31 -3.18
N ALA A 28 1.64 -10.12 -2.17
CA ALA A 28 2.91 -9.42 -2.36
C ALA A 28 3.81 -10.04 -3.45
N PRO A 29 3.94 -11.37 -3.55
CA PRO A 29 4.74 -11.95 -4.63
C PRO A 29 4.29 -11.55 -6.03
N LEU A 30 3.00 -11.30 -6.21
CA LEU A 30 2.48 -10.87 -7.52
C LEU A 30 2.92 -9.44 -7.85
N ALA A 31 3.10 -8.61 -6.84
CA ALA A 31 3.55 -7.24 -7.04
C ALA A 31 4.97 -7.19 -7.62
N HIS A 32 5.82 -8.15 -7.25
CA HIS A 32 7.19 -8.21 -7.78
C HIS A 32 7.23 -8.33 -9.30
N LYS A 33 6.17 -8.83 -9.90
CA LYS A 33 6.13 -9.09 -11.34
C LYS A 33 5.61 -7.91 -12.15
N VAL A 34 5.12 -6.87 -11.51
CA VAL A 34 4.51 -5.73 -12.21
C VAL A 34 5.59 -4.87 -12.86
N PRO A 35 5.58 -4.74 -14.19
CA PRO A 35 6.60 -3.93 -14.86
C PRO A 35 6.48 -2.45 -14.47
N GLY A 36 7.62 -1.82 -14.24
CA GLY A 36 7.63 -0.39 -13.91
C GLY A 36 7.34 -0.06 -12.46
N LEU A 37 6.94 -1.01 -11.65
CA LEU A 37 6.74 -0.78 -10.22
C LEU A 37 8.12 -0.66 -9.56
N ARG A 38 8.41 0.53 -9.04
CA ARG A 38 9.75 0.84 -8.49
C ARG A 38 9.85 0.53 -7.01
N ARG A 39 8.75 0.65 -6.29
CA ARG A 39 8.72 0.40 -4.86
C ARG A 39 7.30 0.03 -4.49
N TYR A 40 7.15 -0.90 -3.55
CA TYR A 40 5.86 -1.31 -3.05
C TYR A 40 5.95 -1.47 -1.53
N VAL A 41 5.07 -0.82 -0.82
CA VAL A 41 5.04 -0.87 0.64
C VAL A 41 3.65 -1.25 1.10
N GLN A 42 3.59 -2.18 2.02
CA GLN A 42 2.36 -2.52 2.72
C GLN A 42 2.45 -1.97 4.13
N ASN A 43 1.48 -1.15 4.50
CA ASN A 43 1.38 -0.66 5.86
C ASN A 43 0.31 -1.47 6.58
N HIS A 44 0.73 -2.31 7.51
CA HIS A 44 -0.15 -3.17 8.28
C HIS A 44 -0.61 -2.42 9.52
N ILE A 45 -1.92 -2.20 9.63
CA ILE A 45 -2.45 -1.38 10.72
C ILE A 45 -2.54 -2.21 11.99
N HIS A 46 -1.92 -1.73 13.07
CA HIS A 46 -1.94 -2.41 14.36
C HIS A 46 -2.81 -1.69 15.39
N GLY A 47 -3.20 -0.48 15.14
CA GLY A 47 -4.03 0.26 16.07
C GLY A 47 -4.35 1.65 15.57
N GLU A 48 -5.26 2.32 16.26
CA GLU A 48 -5.66 3.67 15.91
C GLU A 48 -5.13 4.68 16.89
N ARG A 49 -4.93 5.89 16.42
CA ARG A 49 -4.59 7.03 17.26
C ARG A 49 -5.54 8.16 16.95
N THR A 50 -6.01 8.83 17.98
CA THR A 50 -6.90 9.99 17.83
C THR A 50 -6.31 11.19 18.55
N ARG A 51 -6.77 12.37 18.18
CA ARG A 51 -6.41 13.61 18.86
C ARG A 51 -7.64 14.15 19.56
N ALA A 52 -7.44 14.73 20.75
CA ALA A 52 -8.56 15.25 21.52
C ALA A 52 -9.15 16.53 20.91
N ASP A 53 -8.35 17.24 20.10
CA ASP A 53 -8.73 18.54 19.56
C ASP A 53 -9.27 18.49 18.13
N ILE A 54 -9.24 17.34 17.49
CA ILE A 54 -9.73 17.16 16.11
C ILE A 54 -10.61 15.93 16.05
N GLU A 55 -11.77 16.06 15.45
CA GLU A 55 -12.70 14.94 15.32
C GLU A 55 -12.12 13.84 14.46
N ALA A 56 -12.25 12.60 14.91
CA ALA A 56 -11.75 11.45 14.15
C ALA A 56 -12.65 11.15 12.96
N THR A 57 -12.03 10.80 11.84
CA THR A 57 -12.79 10.35 10.66
C THR A 57 -13.16 8.87 10.87
N ALA A 58 -14.41 8.55 10.64
CA ALA A 58 -14.87 7.17 10.77
C ALA A 58 -14.47 6.38 9.51
N VAL A 59 -13.34 5.72 9.59
CA VAL A 59 -12.84 4.88 8.49
C VAL A 59 -12.41 3.54 9.05
N GLU A 60 -12.91 2.47 8.45
CA GLU A 60 -12.46 1.14 8.83
C GLU A 60 -11.56 0.62 7.72
N ILE A 61 -10.26 0.51 7.99
CA ILE A 61 -9.31 -0.04 7.03
C ILE A 61 -8.38 -1.01 7.74
N ASP A 62 -7.91 -1.98 6.98
CA ASP A 62 -6.99 -3.00 7.48
C ASP A 62 -5.56 -2.70 7.09
N GLY A 63 -5.35 -1.97 6.03
CA GLY A 63 -4.01 -1.65 5.56
C GLY A 63 -3.98 -0.51 4.57
N ILE A 64 -2.77 0.00 4.35
CA ILE A 64 -2.52 1.07 3.38
C ILE A 64 -1.41 0.59 2.44
N ALA A 65 -1.71 0.53 1.15
CA ALA A 65 -0.76 0.11 0.13
C ALA A 65 -0.17 1.33 -0.56
N GLU A 66 1.12 1.31 -0.80
CA GLU A 66 1.79 2.39 -1.53
C GLU A 66 2.63 1.79 -2.65
N LEU A 67 2.43 2.32 -3.87
CA LEU A 67 3.13 1.85 -5.06
C LEU A 67 3.75 3.05 -5.76
N TRP A 68 5.04 2.95 -6.10
CA TRP A 68 5.77 4.03 -6.77
C TRP A 68 6.06 3.69 -8.22
N PHE A 69 5.88 4.67 -9.10
CA PHE A 69 6.19 4.58 -10.52
C PHE A 69 6.99 5.83 -10.92
N ASP A 70 7.75 5.73 -12.02
CA ASP A 70 8.57 6.86 -12.46
C ASP A 70 7.72 8.12 -12.74
N ASP A 71 6.57 7.91 -13.39
CA ASP A 71 5.66 9.00 -13.76
C ASP A 71 4.27 8.45 -14.06
N GLN A 72 3.35 9.31 -14.42
CA GLN A 72 1.98 8.95 -14.76
C GLN A 72 1.92 7.98 -15.95
N ALA A 73 2.77 8.18 -16.95
CA ALA A 73 2.79 7.30 -18.12
C ALA A 73 3.21 5.88 -17.74
N ALA A 74 4.18 5.76 -16.84
CA ALA A 74 4.63 4.45 -16.36
C ALA A 74 3.52 3.73 -15.59
N LEU A 75 2.76 4.47 -14.78
CA LEU A 75 1.61 3.92 -14.07
C LEU A 75 0.55 3.41 -15.06
N GLU A 76 0.23 4.22 -16.07
CA GLU A 76 -0.78 3.83 -17.05
C GLU A 76 -0.36 2.62 -17.86
N THR A 77 0.92 2.55 -18.23
CA THR A 77 1.45 1.39 -18.94
C THR A 77 1.36 0.14 -18.07
N ALA A 78 1.80 0.24 -16.81
CA ALA A 78 1.74 -0.87 -15.87
C ALA A 78 0.32 -1.37 -15.68
N SER A 79 -0.65 -0.46 -15.64
CA SER A 79 -2.06 -0.81 -15.40
C SER A 79 -2.66 -1.67 -16.50
N ARG A 80 -2.04 -1.69 -17.68
CA ARG A 80 -2.54 -2.49 -18.81
C ARG A 80 -1.87 -3.84 -18.93
N THR A 81 -0.91 -4.16 -18.07
CA THR A 81 -0.17 -5.41 -18.17
C THR A 81 -0.95 -6.59 -17.59
N PRO A 82 -0.68 -7.82 -18.08
CA PRO A 82 -1.27 -9.02 -17.47
C PRO A 82 -0.85 -9.17 -16.03
N GLU A 83 0.35 -8.75 -15.67
CA GLU A 83 0.85 -8.85 -14.30
C GLU A 83 0.05 -7.98 -13.34
N MET A 84 -0.30 -6.77 -13.76
CA MET A 84 -1.15 -5.91 -12.93
C MET A 84 -2.57 -6.48 -12.82
N LYS A 85 -3.07 -7.06 -13.91
CA LYS A 85 -4.38 -7.70 -13.88
C LYS A 85 -4.42 -8.87 -12.91
N ALA A 86 -3.34 -9.66 -12.87
CA ALA A 86 -3.23 -10.77 -11.94
C ALA A 86 -3.17 -10.27 -10.49
N LEU A 87 -2.45 -9.18 -10.25
CA LEU A 87 -2.38 -8.56 -8.93
C LEU A 87 -3.76 -8.09 -8.49
N HIS A 88 -4.49 -7.43 -9.37
CA HIS A 88 -5.85 -6.95 -9.07
C HIS A 88 -6.84 -8.09 -8.88
N ALA A 89 -6.72 -9.16 -9.65
CA ALA A 89 -7.60 -10.32 -9.50
C ALA A 89 -7.41 -10.96 -8.12
N ASP A 90 -6.17 -11.07 -7.66
CA ASP A 90 -5.91 -11.56 -6.31
C ASP A 90 -6.46 -10.60 -5.27
N GLY A 91 -6.31 -9.30 -5.49
CA GLY A 91 -6.87 -8.29 -4.61
C GLY A 91 -8.36 -8.46 -4.39
N ALA A 92 -9.09 -8.77 -5.45
CA ALA A 92 -10.54 -8.94 -5.37
C ALA A 92 -10.97 -10.13 -4.50
N LEU A 93 -10.04 -11.06 -4.19
CA LEU A 93 -10.36 -12.19 -3.34
C LEU A 93 -10.45 -11.83 -1.87
N PHE A 94 -9.66 -10.86 -1.42
CA PHE A 94 -9.58 -10.55 0.01
C PHE A 94 -9.88 -9.09 0.37
N ILE A 95 -9.89 -8.20 -0.60
CA ILE A 95 -10.22 -6.79 -0.37
C ILE A 95 -11.69 -6.58 -0.65
N GLY A 96 -12.41 -6.09 0.35
CA GLY A 96 -13.84 -5.83 0.21
C GLY A 96 -14.14 -4.42 -0.26
N ARG A 97 -13.31 -3.45 0.17
CA ARG A 97 -13.44 -2.04 -0.25
C ARG A 97 -12.07 -1.43 -0.39
N ILE A 98 -11.92 -0.55 -1.36
CA ILE A 98 -10.66 0.13 -1.61
C ILE A 98 -10.95 1.56 -2.05
N LYS A 99 -10.12 2.48 -1.60
CA LYS A 99 -10.08 3.83 -2.14
C LYS A 99 -8.62 4.18 -2.40
N SER A 100 -8.34 4.69 -3.59
CA SER A 100 -6.97 4.98 -3.97
C SER A 100 -6.82 6.41 -4.47
N TRP A 101 -5.64 6.97 -4.28
CA TRP A 101 -5.29 8.30 -4.77
C TRP A 101 -3.93 8.25 -5.43
N ILE A 102 -3.72 9.15 -6.39
CA ILE A 102 -2.39 9.43 -6.92
C ILE A 102 -1.87 10.58 -6.08
N VAL A 103 -0.69 10.43 -5.51
CA VAL A 103 -0.13 11.45 -4.62
C VAL A 103 1.26 11.85 -5.05
N GLU A 104 1.61 13.10 -4.75
CA GLU A 104 2.97 13.58 -4.89
C GLU A 104 3.55 13.65 -3.49
N GLU A 105 4.66 12.97 -3.29
CA GLU A 105 5.30 12.93 -2.00
C GLU A 105 6.21 14.13 -1.82
N LYS A 106 6.10 14.81 -0.70
CA LYS A 106 7.00 15.92 -0.37
C LYS A 106 7.75 15.58 0.90
N LEU A 107 9.04 15.36 0.76
CA LEU A 107 9.89 15.04 1.90
C LEU A 107 10.23 16.33 2.63
N ILE A 108 9.75 16.48 3.84
CA ILE A 108 9.93 17.73 4.62
C ILE A 108 11.08 17.62 5.62
N VAL A 109 11.19 16.49 6.30
CA VAL A 109 12.22 16.29 7.31
C VAL A 109 13.02 15.04 7.00
N VAL A 110 14.34 15.17 7.01
CA VAL A 110 15.22 14.04 6.86
C VAL A 110 16.11 13.97 8.10
N SER A 111 16.18 12.80 8.71
CA SER A 111 16.99 12.59 9.89
C SER A 111 18.46 12.86 9.58
N ALA A 112 19.21 13.33 10.58
CA ALA A 112 20.66 13.48 10.46
C ALA A 112 21.36 12.15 10.15
N ARG A 113 20.66 11.03 10.39
CA ARG A 113 21.20 9.72 10.07
C ARG A 113 20.58 9.15 8.82
N SER A 114 20.09 9.98 7.95
CA SER A 114 19.36 9.52 6.77
C SER A 114 20.17 8.56 5.91
N GLY A 115 21.47 8.71 5.87
CA GLY A 115 22.29 7.79 5.11
C GLY A 115 22.30 6.37 5.65
N GLN A 116 21.77 6.16 6.84
CA GLN A 116 21.73 4.84 7.46
C GLN A 116 20.36 4.25 7.42
N ILE A 117 19.39 5.05 7.08
CA ILE A 117 18.04 4.62 7.18
C ILE A 117 17.64 3.58 6.21
N GLU A 118 18.18 3.68 5.04
CA GLU A 118 17.80 2.72 4.05
C GLU A 118 18.11 1.34 4.48
N SER A 119 18.96 1.20 5.42
CA SER A 119 19.25 -0.13 5.79
C SER A 119 18.21 -0.65 6.67
N THR A 120 17.25 0.11 6.96
CA THR A 120 16.47 -0.38 7.84
C THR A 120 15.36 -0.80 7.55
N SER A 121 15.29 -1.74 7.11
CA SER A 121 14.30 -2.40 7.31
C SER A 121 13.81 -2.24 8.63
N SER A 122 12.84 -1.73 8.79
CA SER A 122 12.29 -1.54 9.92
C SER A 122 12.04 -2.68 10.74
N PRO A 123 12.19 -2.63 11.92
CA PRO A 123 12.00 -3.70 12.81
C PRO A 123 10.60 -3.94 13.21
N PHE A 124 9.69 -3.67 12.56
CA PHE A 124 8.40 -4.08 13.00
C PHE A 124 8.08 -5.46 12.61
#